data_8539c32ddcc381fdfbaea40d64efd2c0
#
_entry.id   8539c32ddcc381fdfbaea40d64efd2c0
#
_cell.length_a   1.000
_cell.length_b   1.000
_cell.length_c   1.000
_cell.angle_alpha   90.00
_cell.angle_beta   90.00
_cell.angle_gamma   90.00
#
_symmetry.space_group_name_H-M   'P 1'
#
loop_
_entity.id
_entity.type
_entity.pdbx_description
1 polymer ?
#
loop_
_entity_poly.entity_id
_entity_poly.type
_entity_poly.pdbx_seq_one_letter_code
_entity_poly.pdbx_strand_id
1 'polypeptide(L)'
;MRHALFAVFCVALLTFSTSVLAQQIRGQYIETRSADIYTGQCFANGEVNLVGDEAILAWHVQSGSWDGVPLDGLTVAAAVHANATLGDPYANPYPARAVLLVDDLATPQQRSALVAFAHQMGGELLRHAQQIIPAPMELVVNPEHHGVALLRAGQFATVQTRPVNDKDHLCGNEVTFYPPLTQLTHSMPAVALTDAYRGPGLDVDWESHGRRSAFVGTFAR
;
A
#
# COMPACT_ATOMS: atom_id res chain seq x y z
N MET A 1 -34.84 53.34 -53.50
CA MET A 1 -34.69 53.13 -52.07
C MET A 1 -34.45 51.64 -51.83
N ARG A 2 -33.21 51.26 -51.53
CA ARG A 2 -32.77 49.86 -51.47
C ARG A 2 -32.48 49.55 -50.01
N HIS A 3 -33.30 48.65 -49.38
CA HIS A 3 -33.07 48.18 -48.02
C HIS A 3 -32.11 47.00 -48.07
N ALA A 4 -30.93 47.16 -47.49
CA ALA A 4 -29.97 46.11 -47.28
C ALA A 4 -30.30 45.41 -45.96
N LEU A 5 -30.69 44.10 -45.99
CA LEU A 5 -30.82 43.25 -44.87
C LEU A 5 -29.41 42.71 -44.51
N PHE A 6 -28.93 43.08 -43.34
CA PHE A 6 -27.75 42.39 -42.67
C PHE A 6 -28.26 41.17 -41.93
N ALA A 7 -27.93 40.00 -42.45
CA ALA A 7 -28.11 38.75 -41.74
C ALA A 7 -26.89 38.52 -40.81
N VAL A 8 -27.10 38.62 -39.49
CA VAL A 8 -26.11 38.28 -38.48
C VAL A 8 -26.17 36.77 -38.27
N PHE A 9 -25.12 36.06 -38.69
CA PHE A 9 -24.95 34.61 -38.49
C PHE A 9 -24.25 34.39 -37.14
N CYS A 10 -25.02 34.14 -36.08
CA CYS A 10 -24.46 33.71 -34.78
C CYS A 10 -24.04 32.25 -34.87
N VAL A 11 -22.74 31.98 -35.02
CA VAL A 11 -22.16 30.66 -34.86
C VAL A 11 -22.04 30.37 -33.35
N ALA A 12 -22.96 29.60 -32.82
CA ALA A 12 -22.85 29.07 -31.44
C ALA A 12 -21.79 27.97 -31.43
N LEU A 13 -20.59 28.28 -30.90
CA LEU A 13 -19.57 27.30 -30.56
C LEU A 13 -20.06 26.49 -29.35
N LEU A 14 -20.63 25.33 -29.59
CA LEU A 14 -20.87 24.31 -28.55
C LEU A 14 -19.52 23.72 -28.13
N THR A 15 -18.94 24.27 -27.05
CA THR A 15 -17.82 23.66 -26.38
C THR A 15 -18.31 22.40 -25.65
N PHE A 16 -18.11 21.24 -26.25
CA PHE A 16 -18.25 19.96 -25.54
C PHE A 16 -17.15 19.89 -24.50
N SER A 17 -17.49 20.24 -23.25
CA SER A 17 -16.67 19.90 -22.09
C SER A 17 -16.77 18.39 -21.91
N THR A 18 -15.81 17.64 -22.46
CA THR A 18 -15.63 16.24 -22.09
C THR A 18 -15.20 16.23 -20.63
N SER A 19 -16.13 15.90 -19.73
CA SER A 19 -15.78 15.54 -18.37
C SER A 19 -14.88 14.32 -18.45
N VAL A 20 -13.57 14.50 -18.32
CA VAL A 20 -12.64 13.40 -18.06
C VAL A 20 -13.03 12.90 -16.68
N LEU A 21 -13.84 11.85 -16.63
CA LEU A 21 -14.04 11.09 -15.41
C LEU A 21 -12.63 10.63 -15.02
N ALA A 22 -12.10 11.15 -13.91
CA ALA A 22 -10.86 10.67 -13.35
C ALA A 22 -11.02 9.16 -13.18
N GLN A 23 -10.25 8.38 -13.92
CA GLN A 23 -10.34 6.93 -13.88
C GLN A 23 -9.90 6.51 -12.48
N GLN A 24 -10.84 5.99 -11.71
CA GLN A 24 -10.60 5.57 -10.34
C GLN A 24 -9.52 4.48 -10.32
N ILE A 25 -8.41 4.74 -9.61
CA ILE A 25 -7.36 3.75 -9.43
C ILE A 25 -7.79 2.74 -8.37
N ARG A 26 -7.66 1.45 -8.66
CA ARG A 26 -8.04 0.36 -7.76
C ARG A 26 -7.08 -0.82 -7.87
N GLY A 27 -6.99 -1.59 -6.78
CA GLY A 27 -6.10 -2.75 -6.79
C GLY A 27 -6.08 -3.51 -5.48
N GLN A 28 -5.05 -4.34 -5.37
CA GLN A 28 -4.79 -5.22 -4.23
C GLN A 28 -3.71 -4.62 -3.32
N TYR A 29 -3.80 -4.96 -2.07
CA TYR A 29 -2.89 -4.50 -1.02
C TYR A 29 -2.45 -5.64 -0.12
N ILE A 30 -1.19 -5.59 0.30
CA ILE A 30 -0.64 -6.41 1.37
C ILE A 30 0.20 -5.54 2.31
N GLU A 31 0.12 -5.86 3.60
CA GLU A 31 0.90 -5.21 4.65
C GLU A 31 1.35 -6.25 5.66
N THR A 32 2.59 -6.11 6.13
CA THR A 32 3.10 -6.83 7.31
C THR A 32 3.79 -5.86 8.25
N ARG A 33 3.84 -6.22 9.54
CA ARG A 33 4.54 -5.44 10.58
C ARG A 33 5.35 -6.36 11.49
N SER A 34 6.31 -5.79 12.21
CA SER A 34 7.00 -6.48 13.30
C SER A 34 6.13 -6.65 14.56
N ALA A 35 4.98 -5.97 14.68
CA ALA A 35 4.00 -6.19 15.74
C ALA A 35 2.80 -7.01 15.26
N ASP A 36 2.24 -7.86 16.15
CA ASP A 36 0.97 -8.53 15.90
C ASP A 36 -0.18 -7.52 15.82
N ILE A 37 -0.93 -7.52 14.71
CA ILE A 37 -2.10 -6.67 14.50
C ILE A 37 -3.42 -7.36 14.90
N TYR A 38 -3.45 -8.67 14.88
CA TYR A 38 -4.55 -9.50 15.36
C TYR A 38 -4.13 -10.11 16.69
N THR A 39 -4.56 -9.49 17.78
CA THR A 39 -4.09 -9.81 19.12
C THR A 39 -5.08 -9.36 20.19
N GLY A 40 -4.96 -9.89 21.40
CA GLY A 40 -5.68 -9.37 22.57
C GLY A 40 -4.95 -8.19 23.20
N GLN A 41 -5.68 -7.33 23.88
CA GLN A 41 -5.13 -6.15 24.55
C GLN A 41 -3.93 -6.47 25.48
N CYS A 42 -3.90 -7.66 26.09
CA CYS A 42 -2.83 -8.08 26.98
C CYS A 42 -1.51 -8.37 26.23
N PHE A 43 -1.58 -8.60 24.92
CA PHE A 43 -0.41 -8.96 24.09
C PHE A 43 -0.03 -7.83 23.12
N ALA A 44 -0.86 -6.79 23.00
CA ALA A 44 -0.53 -5.63 22.19
C ALA A 44 0.67 -4.91 22.78
N ASN A 45 1.82 -4.91 22.07
CA ASN A 45 3.11 -4.40 22.55
C ASN A 45 3.51 -4.92 23.96
N GLY A 46 2.89 -6.01 24.41
CA GLY A 46 3.04 -6.54 25.76
C GLY A 46 4.25 -7.45 25.95
N GLU A 47 4.89 -7.88 24.88
CA GLU A 47 6.12 -8.64 24.97
C GLU A 47 7.27 -7.71 25.36
N VAL A 48 8.04 -8.12 26.36
CA VAL A 48 9.16 -7.31 26.85
C VAL A 48 10.15 -7.06 25.71
N ASN A 49 10.42 -5.78 25.44
CA ASN A 49 11.29 -5.28 24.37
C ASN A 49 10.77 -5.49 22.93
N LEU A 50 9.51 -5.81 22.72
CA LEU A 50 8.95 -5.81 21.37
C LEU A 50 8.59 -4.40 20.97
N VAL A 51 9.24 -3.89 19.92
CA VAL A 51 8.87 -2.66 19.22
C VAL A 51 8.41 -3.04 17.84
N GLY A 52 7.18 -2.70 17.51
CA GLY A 52 6.59 -2.97 16.19
C GLY A 52 6.85 -1.86 15.18
N ASP A 53 8.11 -1.56 14.93
CA ASP A 53 8.58 -0.38 14.18
C ASP A 53 8.94 -0.66 12.72
N GLU A 54 8.89 -1.91 12.30
CA GLU A 54 9.15 -2.33 10.92
C GLU A 54 7.87 -2.71 10.21
N ALA A 55 7.78 -2.38 8.90
CA ALA A 55 6.66 -2.79 8.07
C ALA A 55 7.04 -2.92 6.58
N ILE A 56 6.33 -3.80 5.88
CA ILE A 56 6.30 -3.83 4.42
C ILE A 56 4.86 -3.54 4.00
N LEU A 57 4.69 -2.57 3.11
CA LEU A 57 3.42 -2.24 2.47
C LEU A 57 3.57 -2.41 0.96
N ALA A 58 2.57 -2.97 0.27
CA ALA A 58 2.61 -3.02 -1.18
C ALA A 58 1.22 -2.87 -1.80
N TRP A 59 1.20 -2.17 -2.93
CA TRP A 59 0.00 -1.88 -3.73
C TRP A 59 0.23 -2.39 -5.15
N HIS A 60 -0.65 -3.29 -5.60
CA HIS A 60 -0.73 -3.72 -7.00
C HIS A 60 -1.92 -3.04 -7.65
N VAL A 61 -1.68 -2.23 -8.68
CA VAL A 61 -2.72 -1.53 -9.43
C VAL A 61 -3.34 -2.50 -10.43
N GLN A 62 -4.56 -2.94 -10.17
CA GLN A 62 -5.31 -3.78 -11.11
C GLN A 62 -5.82 -2.97 -12.30
N SER A 63 -6.26 -1.74 -12.05
CA SER A 63 -6.67 -0.82 -13.10
C SER A 63 -6.71 0.62 -12.61
N GLY A 64 -6.44 1.54 -13.53
CA GLY A 64 -6.58 2.97 -13.30
C GLY A 64 -5.32 3.77 -13.61
N SER A 65 -5.39 5.05 -13.31
CA SER A 65 -4.31 5.99 -13.58
C SER A 65 -4.04 6.89 -12.36
N TRP A 66 -2.83 7.39 -12.26
CA TRP A 66 -2.43 8.41 -11.29
C TRP A 66 -1.95 9.64 -12.04
N ASP A 67 -2.58 10.79 -11.78
CA ASP A 67 -2.32 12.05 -12.51
C ASP A 67 -2.35 11.88 -14.05
N GLY A 68 -3.29 11.06 -14.55
CA GLY A 68 -3.46 10.77 -15.97
C GLY A 68 -2.46 9.75 -16.54
N VAL A 69 -1.56 9.19 -15.74
CA VAL A 69 -0.61 8.15 -16.15
C VAL A 69 -1.19 6.77 -15.86
N PRO A 70 -1.45 5.90 -16.86
CA PRO A 70 -1.93 4.55 -16.65
C PRO A 70 -0.93 3.71 -15.84
N LEU A 71 -1.42 3.02 -14.79
CA LEU A 71 -0.60 2.18 -13.90
C LEU A 71 -1.06 0.72 -13.87
N ASP A 72 -1.94 0.32 -14.78
CA ASP A 72 -2.51 -1.03 -14.83
C ASP A 72 -1.42 -2.10 -14.81
N GLY A 73 -1.55 -3.08 -13.93
CA GLY A 73 -0.63 -4.20 -13.78
C GLY A 73 0.66 -3.90 -13.04
N LEU A 74 0.92 -2.65 -12.67
CA LEU A 74 2.16 -2.26 -11.99
C LEU A 74 2.01 -2.34 -10.47
N THR A 75 3.16 -2.56 -9.80
CA THR A 75 3.25 -2.70 -8.35
C THR A 75 4.26 -1.72 -7.77
N VAL A 76 3.97 -1.21 -6.58
CA VAL A 76 4.92 -0.49 -5.74
C VAL A 76 4.85 -1.03 -4.32
N ALA A 77 6.01 -1.19 -3.69
CA ALA A 77 6.11 -1.57 -2.28
C ALA A 77 6.96 -0.55 -1.52
N ALA A 78 6.76 -0.52 -0.21
CA ALA A 78 7.55 0.27 0.73
C ALA A 78 8.02 -0.62 1.87
N ALA A 79 9.30 -0.60 2.18
CA ALA A 79 9.84 -1.06 3.45
C ALA A 79 9.99 0.15 4.36
N VAL A 80 9.54 0.05 5.60
CA VAL A 80 9.50 1.15 6.58
C VAL A 80 10.18 0.73 7.86
N HIS A 81 11.00 1.63 8.42
CA HIS A 81 11.52 1.52 9.78
C HIS A 81 11.22 2.83 10.53
N ALA A 82 10.44 2.73 11.58
CA ALA A 82 9.91 3.84 12.35
C ALA A 82 10.64 4.00 13.69
N ASN A 83 10.30 5.01 14.48
CA ASN A 83 10.89 5.25 15.80
C ASN A 83 10.09 4.59 16.93
N ALA A 84 8.91 4.06 16.64
CA ALA A 84 8.04 3.41 17.61
C ALA A 84 7.04 2.51 16.89
N THR A 85 6.27 1.73 17.65
CA THR A 85 5.28 0.80 17.13
C THR A 85 4.29 1.48 16.20
N LEU A 86 4.21 0.97 14.99
CA LEU A 86 3.33 1.44 13.94
C LEU A 86 1.86 1.11 14.27
N GLY A 87 1.01 2.14 14.23
CA GLY A 87 -0.41 2.02 14.54
C GLY A 87 -0.76 2.09 16.02
N ASP A 88 0.21 2.23 16.92
CA ASP A 88 -0.05 2.49 18.33
C ASP A 88 -0.54 3.95 18.51
N PRO A 89 -1.75 4.17 19.04
CA PRO A 89 -2.28 5.53 19.22
C PRO A 89 -1.56 6.32 20.32
N TYR A 90 -0.76 5.67 21.16
CA TYR A 90 -0.04 6.28 22.26
C TYR A 90 1.44 6.51 21.97
N ALA A 91 1.93 6.05 20.82
CA ALA A 91 3.31 6.21 20.40
C ALA A 91 3.43 7.13 19.17
N ASN A 92 4.57 7.80 19.04
CA ASN A 92 4.88 8.58 17.85
C ASN A 92 5.91 7.82 17.00
N PRO A 93 5.51 7.21 15.88
CA PRO A 93 6.43 6.45 15.01
C PRO A 93 7.34 7.36 14.17
N TYR A 94 7.14 8.67 14.19
CA TYR A 94 7.86 9.61 13.33
C TYR A 94 9.10 10.22 13.99
N PRO A 95 10.13 10.59 13.19
CA PRO A 95 10.22 10.37 11.74
C PRO A 95 10.40 8.89 11.40
N ALA A 96 9.71 8.44 10.37
CA ALA A 96 9.94 7.11 9.81
C ALA A 96 10.90 7.20 8.61
N ARG A 97 11.74 6.19 8.43
CA ARG A 97 12.55 5.97 7.22
C ARG A 97 11.84 4.97 6.33
N ALA A 98 11.89 5.19 5.03
CA ALA A 98 11.31 4.28 4.06
C ALA A 98 12.20 4.08 2.84
N VAL A 99 12.06 2.93 2.19
CA VAL A 99 12.60 2.63 0.86
C VAL A 99 11.44 2.21 -0.03
N LEU A 100 11.33 2.81 -1.20
CA LEU A 100 10.33 2.43 -2.20
C LEU A 100 10.94 1.44 -3.19
N LEU A 101 10.28 0.31 -3.36
CA LEU A 101 10.58 -0.71 -4.37
C LEU A 101 9.54 -0.55 -5.47
N VAL A 102 9.97 -0.18 -6.67
CA VAL A 102 9.09 0.17 -7.78
C VAL A 102 9.27 -0.82 -8.92
N ASP A 103 8.16 -1.24 -9.51
CA ASP A 103 8.14 -2.18 -10.62
C ASP A 103 9.14 -1.77 -11.72
N ASP A 104 10.07 -2.67 -12.06
CA ASP A 104 11.11 -2.42 -13.05
C ASP A 104 10.57 -2.40 -14.50
N LEU A 105 9.35 -2.95 -14.71
CA LEU A 105 8.63 -2.85 -15.97
C LEU A 105 8.05 -1.44 -16.21
N ALA A 106 7.97 -0.60 -15.17
CA ALA A 106 7.44 0.75 -15.28
C ALA A 106 8.35 1.65 -16.13
N THR A 107 7.76 2.36 -17.09
CA THR A 107 8.44 3.44 -17.81
C THR A 107 8.87 4.56 -16.83
N PRO A 108 9.78 5.46 -17.20
CA PRO A 108 10.17 6.57 -16.32
C PRO A 108 8.99 7.42 -15.84
N GLN A 109 7.99 7.66 -16.70
CA GLN A 109 6.78 8.40 -16.35
C GLN A 109 5.91 7.62 -15.35
N GLN A 110 5.69 6.32 -15.60
CA GLN A 110 4.94 5.44 -14.70
C GLN A 110 5.63 5.29 -13.36
N ARG A 111 6.96 5.21 -13.33
CA ARG A 111 7.74 5.16 -12.09
C ARG A 111 7.53 6.40 -11.23
N SER A 112 7.55 7.58 -11.84
CA SER A 112 7.27 8.83 -11.12
C SER A 112 5.84 8.86 -10.58
N ALA A 113 4.86 8.37 -11.35
CA ALA A 113 3.47 8.29 -10.94
C ALA A 113 3.25 7.25 -9.83
N LEU A 114 3.91 6.08 -9.89
CA LEU A 114 3.89 5.07 -8.81
C LEU A 114 4.47 5.61 -7.50
N VAL A 115 5.55 6.37 -7.56
CA VAL A 115 6.15 7.01 -6.39
C VAL A 115 5.19 8.03 -5.79
N ALA A 116 4.58 8.89 -6.61
CA ALA A 116 3.59 9.86 -6.15
C ALA A 116 2.34 9.17 -5.54
N PHE A 117 1.87 8.10 -6.17
CA PHE A 117 0.80 7.25 -5.66
C PHE A 117 1.16 6.65 -4.30
N ALA A 118 2.36 6.04 -4.17
CA ALA A 118 2.81 5.46 -2.91
C ALA A 118 2.89 6.51 -1.79
N HIS A 119 3.42 7.70 -2.07
CA HIS A 119 3.44 8.81 -1.09
C HIS A 119 2.03 9.21 -0.65
N GLN A 120 1.06 9.26 -1.57
CA GLN A 120 -0.33 9.56 -1.22
C GLN A 120 -0.96 8.47 -0.36
N MET A 121 -0.70 7.19 -0.69
CA MET A 121 -1.27 6.05 0.03
C MET A 121 -0.63 5.84 1.40
N GLY A 122 0.68 5.98 1.52
CA GLY A 122 1.43 5.79 2.77
C GLY A 122 1.55 7.03 3.64
N GLY A 123 1.19 8.21 3.10
CA GLY A 123 1.16 9.46 3.84
C GLY A 123 2.49 9.81 4.53
N GLU A 124 2.42 10.14 5.81
CA GLU A 124 3.58 10.56 6.61
C GLU A 124 4.67 9.49 6.70
N LEU A 125 4.30 8.20 6.70
CA LEU A 125 5.26 7.10 6.76
C LEU A 125 6.24 7.09 5.59
N LEU A 126 5.80 7.52 4.41
CA LEU A 126 6.62 7.51 3.20
C LEU A 126 7.15 8.89 2.81
N ARG A 127 6.83 9.95 3.57
CA ARG A 127 7.23 11.33 3.25
C ARG A 127 8.73 11.48 3.00
N HIS A 128 9.55 10.76 3.74
CA HIS A 128 11.00 10.82 3.68
C HIS A 128 11.61 9.51 3.18
N ALA A 129 11.10 9.01 2.04
CA ALA A 129 11.68 7.84 1.38
C ALA A 129 13.17 8.12 1.05
N GLN A 130 14.07 7.30 1.58
CA GLN A 130 15.51 7.45 1.47
C GLN A 130 16.02 7.04 0.09
N GLN A 131 15.38 6.04 -0.50
CA GLN A 131 15.74 5.47 -1.79
C GLN A 131 14.51 5.01 -2.56
N ILE A 132 14.63 5.03 -3.90
CA ILE A 132 13.65 4.47 -4.83
C ILE A 132 14.41 3.46 -5.66
N ILE A 133 14.07 2.18 -5.55
CA ILE A 133 14.81 1.06 -6.14
C ILE A 133 13.90 0.35 -7.14
N PRO A 134 14.23 0.30 -8.42
CA PRO A 134 13.56 -0.58 -9.37
C PRO A 134 13.81 -2.05 -9.02
N ALA A 135 12.75 -2.86 -9.05
CA ALA A 135 12.84 -4.29 -8.79
C ALA A 135 11.78 -5.06 -9.57
N PRO A 136 12.04 -6.31 -9.96
CA PRO A 136 10.99 -7.20 -10.43
C PRO A 136 9.94 -7.37 -9.33
N MET A 137 8.66 -7.11 -9.65
CA MET A 137 7.58 -7.14 -8.68
C MET A 137 6.58 -8.24 -8.99
N GLU A 138 6.21 -8.99 -7.97
CA GLU A 138 5.10 -9.94 -8.00
C GLU A 138 4.23 -9.71 -6.77
N LEU A 139 2.97 -9.34 -6.96
CA LEU A 139 1.96 -9.34 -5.90
C LEU A 139 0.74 -10.10 -6.38
N VAL A 140 0.46 -11.22 -5.72
CA VAL A 140 -0.67 -12.10 -6.02
C VAL A 140 -1.50 -12.28 -4.76
N VAL A 141 -2.79 -11.99 -4.86
CA VAL A 141 -3.78 -12.30 -3.82
C VAL A 141 -4.71 -13.37 -4.38
N ASN A 142 -4.90 -14.45 -3.64
CA ASN A 142 -5.79 -15.52 -4.06
C ASN A 142 -7.25 -15.02 -4.06
N PRO A 143 -7.97 -15.09 -5.18
CA PRO A 143 -9.34 -14.58 -5.27
C PRO A 143 -10.35 -15.40 -4.47
N GLU A 144 -10.06 -16.67 -4.19
CA GLU A 144 -10.95 -17.58 -3.44
C GLU A 144 -10.66 -17.58 -1.94
N HIS A 145 -9.43 -17.18 -1.55
CA HIS A 145 -8.96 -17.17 -0.17
C HIS A 145 -8.26 -15.85 0.15
N HIS A 146 -9.02 -14.82 0.47
CA HIS A 146 -8.58 -13.43 0.59
C HIS A 146 -7.40 -13.20 1.56
N GLY A 147 -7.14 -14.07 2.50
CA GLY A 147 -5.98 -13.99 3.39
C GLY A 147 -4.70 -14.66 2.82
N VAL A 148 -4.77 -15.29 1.65
CA VAL A 148 -3.62 -15.92 0.99
C VAL A 148 -3.05 -14.95 -0.03
N ALA A 149 -1.86 -14.45 0.24
CA ALA A 149 -1.16 -13.54 -0.66
C ALA A 149 0.36 -13.78 -0.64
N LEU A 150 0.99 -13.36 -1.72
CA LEU A 150 2.43 -13.40 -1.91
C LEU A 150 2.88 -12.06 -2.49
N LEU A 151 3.89 -11.45 -1.86
CA LEU A 151 4.67 -10.37 -2.42
C LEU A 151 6.11 -10.84 -2.60
N ARG A 152 6.69 -10.59 -3.77
CA ARG A 152 8.13 -10.61 -4.01
C ARG A 152 8.54 -9.31 -4.68
N ALA A 153 9.53 -8.65 -4.13
CA ALA A 153 10.12 -7.44 -4.68
C ALA A 153 11.63 -7.68 -4.90
N GLY A 154 11.96 -8.31 -6.01
CA GLY A 154 13.32 -8.74 -6.33
C GLY A 154 13.92 -9.60 -5.22
N GLN A 155 15.14 -9.25 -4.81
CA GLN A 155 15.83 -9.86 -3.66
C GLN A 155 15.60 -9.09 -2.35
N PHE A 156 14.84 -7.99 -2.38
CA PHE A 156 14.79 -7.03 -1.28
C PHE A 156 13.68 -7.32 -0.28
N ALA A 157 12.49 -7.73 -0.74
CA ALA A 157 11.36 -7.98 0.15
C ALA A 157 10.57 -9.22 -0.27
N THR A 158 10.13 -9.98 0.73
CA THR A 158 9.23 -11.13 0.56
C THR A 158 8.20 -11.14 1.68
N VAL A 159 6.93 -11.23 1.29
CA VAL A 159 5.81 -11.44 2.22
C VAL A 159 4.97 -12.60 1.71
N GLN A 160 4.66 -13.54 2.59
CA GLN A 160 3.71 -14.60 2.31
C GLN A 160 2.71 -14.69 3.46
N THR A 161 1.41 -14.81 3.13
CA THR A 161 0.36 -14.82 4.15
C THR A 161 -0.58 -16.02 4.01
N ARG A 162 -1.28 -16.31 5.09
CA ARG A 162 -2.45 -17.17 5.15
C ARG A 162 -3.57 -16.53 5.99
N PRO A 163 -4.82 -16.94 5.84
CA PRO A 163 -5.90 -16.48 6.72
C PRO A 163 -5.61 -16.79 8.19
N VAL A 164 -6.13 -15.94 9.08
CA VAL A 164 -6.25 -16.26 10.50
C VAL A 164 -7.25 -17.41 10.68
N ASN A 165 -6.98 -18.32 11.60
CA ASN A 165 -7.86 -19.44 11.94
C ASN A 165 -7.91 -19.67 13.46
N ASP A 166 -8.70 -20.62 13.91
CA ASP A 166 -8.93 -20.87 15.34
C ASP A 166 -7.66 -21.24 16.14
N LYS A 167 -6.60 -21.71 15.47
CA LYS A 167 -5.33 -22.05 16.12
C LYS A 167 -4.45 -20.82 16.38
N ASP A 168 -4.82 -19.67 15.83
CA ASP A 168 -4.09 -18.42 16.01
C ASP A 168 -4.55 -17.62 17.23
N HIS A 169 -5.59 -18.09 17.93
CA HIS A 169 -6.04 -17.53 19.20
C HIS A 169 -5.15 -17.99 20.35
N LEU A 170 -4.67 -17.04 21.16
CA LEU A 170 -3.87 -17.31 22.37
C LEU A 170 -4.72 -17.32 23.64
N CYS A 171 -5.75 -16.47 23.70
CA CYS A 171 -6.60 -16.32 24.88
C CYS A 171 -8.10 -16.23 24.53
N GLY A 172 -8.48 -16.26 23.26
CA GLY A 172 -9.85 -16.27 22.77
C GLY A 172 -10.55 -14.91 22.73
N ASN A 173 -9.82 -13.82 22.97
CA ASN A 173 -10.33 -12.44 22.87
C ASN A 173 -9.55 -11.57 21.87
N GLU A 174 -8.84 -12.20 20.96
CA GLU A 174 -8.12 -11.52 19.90
C GLU A 174 -9.06 -10.81 18.94
N VAL A 175 -8.66 -9.61 18.54
CA VAL A 175 -9.33 -8.77 17.54
C VAL A 175 -8.28 -8.11 16.65
N THR A 176 -8.72 -7.44 15.59
CA THR A 176 -7.85 -6.50 14.86
C THR A 176 -7.56 -5.31 15.76
N PHE A 177 -6.43 -5.33 16.46
CA PHE A 177 -6.07 -4.35 17.48
C PHE A 177 -5.52 -3.06 16.87
N TYR A 178 -4.61 -3.20 15.88
CA TYR A 178 -4.08 -2.05 15.15
C TYR A 178 -4.72 -1.96 13.76
N PRO A 179 -5.13 -0.77 13.31
CA PRO A 179 -5.71 -0.60 11.98
C PRO A 179 -4.64 -0.71 10.88
N PRO A 180 -5.03 -0.92 9.60
CA PRO A 180 -4.12 -0.80 8.47
C PRO A 180 -3.42 0.57 8.43
N LEU A 181 -2.17 0.60 7.95
CA LEU A 181 -1.36 1.82 7.83
C LEU A 181 -1.76 2.70 6.64
N THR A 182 -2.69 2.24 5.83
CA THR A 182 -3.25 2.98 4.68
C THR A 182 -4.77 2.82 4.64
N GLN A 183 -5.45 3.72 3.92
CA GLN A 183 -6.89 3.59 3.74
C GLN A 183 -7.21 2.51 2.71
N LEU A 184 -8.07 1.57 3.08
CA LEU A 184 -8.51 0.45 2.26
C LEU A 184 -10.04 0.45 2.10
N THR A 185 -10.54 -0.08 1.00
CA THR A 185 -11.97 -0.34 0.79
C THR A 185 -12.40 -1.65 1.45
N HIS A 186 -11.47 -2.57 1.57
CA HIS A 186 -11.62 -3.84 2.29
C HIS A 186 -10.27 -4.25 2.86
N SER A 187 -10.26 -4.79 4.09
CA SER A 187 -9.06 -5.36 4.71
C SER A 187 -9.41 -6.56 5.58
N MET A 188 -8.56 -7.56 5.54
CA MET A 188 -8.63 -8.75 6.39
C MET A 188 -7.31 -8.93 7.12
N PRO A 189 -7.35 -9.21 8.45
CA PRO A 189 -6.16 -9.63 9.17
C PRO A 189 -5.70 -11.01 8.66
N ALA A 190 -4.39 -11.20 8.62
CA ALA A 190 -3.78 -12.43 8.16
C ALA A 190 -2.54 -12.77 9.00
N VAL A 191 -2.09 -14.01 8.88
CA VAL A 191 -0.83 -14.46 9.46
C VAL A 191 0.26 -14.31 8.41
N ALA A 192 1.31 -13.57 8.71
CA ALA A 192 2.53 -13.52 7.93
C ALA A 192 3.31 -14.82 8.13
N LEU A 193 3.28 -15.71 7.14
CA LEU A 193 4.11 -16.92 7.13
C LEU A 193 5.57 -16.56 6.95
N THR A 194 5.83 -15.52 6.18
CA THR A 194 7.13 -14.89 5.98
C THR A 194 6.92 -13.40 5.85
N ASP A 195 7.76 -12.64 6.51
CA ASP A 195 7.92 -11.19 6.40
C ASP A 195 9.43 -10.90 6.45
N ALA A 196 10.00 -10.51 5.33
CA ALA A 196 11.43 -10.28 5.23
C ALA A 196 11.75 -9.07 4.37
N TYR A 197 12.68 -8.25 4.85
CA TYR A 197 13.33 -7.19 4.10
C TYR A 197 14.85 -7.28 4.24
N ARG A 198 15.54 -7.21 3.10
CA ARG A 198 17.00 -7.17 3.01
C ARG A 198 17.41 -6.23 1.90
N GLY A 199 17.67 -5.00 2.25
CA GLY A 199 17.97 -3.98 1.26
C GLY A 199 18.66 -2.75 1.83
N PRO A 200 19.21 -1.90 0.97
CA PRO A 200 19.85 -0.67 1.41
C PRO A 200 18.85 0.38 1.89
N GLY A 201 19.32 1.36 2.65
CA GLY A 201 18.59 2.60 2.97
C GLY A 201 17.86 2.63 4.31
N LEU A 202 17.68 1.50 5.00
CA LEU A 202 17.10 1.48 6.34
C LEU A 202 18.10 1.20 7.46
N ASP A 203 19.30 0.70 7.12
CA ASP A 203 20.35 0.24 8.04
C ASP A 203 19.87 -0.88 8.98
N VAL A 204 18.83 -1.60 8.55
CA VAL A 204 18.24 -2.74 9.23
C VAL A 204 17.72 -3.72 8.20
N ASP A 205 17.96 -5.00 8.48
CA ASP A 205 17.32 -6.12 7.79
C ASP A 205 16.48 -6.88 8.82
N TRP A 206 15.34 -7.43 8.37
CA TRP A 206 14.53 -8.28 9.22
C TRP A 206 14.00 -9.49 8.49
N GLU A 207 13.67 -10.48 9.28
CA GLU A 207 12.93 -11.67 8.85
C GLU A 207 12.13 -12.22 10.01
N SER A 208 10.84 -12.42 9.81
CA SER A 208 9.95 -13.02 10.79
C SER A 208 9.01 -14.05 10.16
N HIS A 209 8.51 -14.97 10.98
CA HIS A 209 7.67 -16.08 10.53
C HIS A 209 6.51 -16.32 11.50
N GLY A 210 5.35 -16.67 10.92
CA GLY A 210 4.20 -17.16 11.69
C GLY A 210 3.54 -16.12 12.59
N ARG A 211 3.68 -14.81 12.28
CA ARG A 211 3.11 -13.72 13.07
C ARG A 211 1.74 -13.32 12.58
N ARG A 212 0.84 -12.94 13.48
CA ARG A 212 -0.50 -12.43 13.19
C ARG A 212 -0.45 -10.94 12.86
N SER A 213 0.42 -10.55 11.96
CA SER A 213 0.90 -9.20 11.75
C SER A 213 0.59 -8.62 10.37
N ALA A 214 -0.24 -9.31 9.58
CA ALA A 214 -0.50 -8.93 8.20
C ALA A 214 -1.93 -8.45 7.97
N PHE A 215 -2.08 -7.56 6.99
CA PHE A 215 -3.34 -7.31 6.30
C PHE A 215 -3.25 -7.68 4.83
N VAL A 216 -4.32 -8.26 4.30
CA VAL A 216 -4.56 -8.39 2.87
C VAL A 216 -5.84 -7.64 2.55
N GLY A 217 -5.84 -6.83 1.48
CA GLY A 217 -6.97 -5.97 1.21
C GLY A 217 -7.06 -5.44 -0.21
N THR A 218 -7.99 -4.53 -0.42
CA THR A 218 -8.20 -3.81 -1.67
C THR A 218 -8.30 -2.31 -1.42
N PHE A 219 -7.91 -1.54 -2.40
CA PHE A 219 -8.06 -0.09 -2.40
C PHE A 219 -8.80 0.39 -3.65
N ALA A 220 -9.47 1.55 -3.53
CA ALA A 220 -10.02 2.33 -4.62
C ALA A 220 -9.93 3.82 -4.29
N ARG A 221 -9.50 4.63 -5.26
CA ARG A 221 -9.28 6.08 -5.13
C ARG A 221 -9.74 6.81 -6.39
#